data_71755484d21f9000e0e910c0309a8be1
#
_entry.id   71755484d21f9000e0e910c0309a8be1
#
_cell.length_a   1.000
_cell.length_b   1.000
_cell.length_c   1.000
_cell.angle_alpha   90.00
_cell.angle_beta   90.00
_cell.angle_gamma   90.00
#
_symmetry.space_group_name_H-M   'P 1'
#
loop_
_entity.id
_entity.type
_entity.pdbx_description
1 polymer ?
#
loop_
_entity_poly.entity_id
_entity_poly.type
_entity_poly.pdbx_seq_one_letter_code
_entity_poly.pdbx_strand_id
1 'polypeptide(L)'
;MAHWYHILTHVRKKNYLNYLRIMYRQVAALEKNPQMLRRSHQLDGYKSKSTTPLESMIHWDIRKGAFTTEEIEKIMQFLRKSKDKNEEEHALRIIAWLYMHLGKRPLQMMSINSTSLKTVIHNEVSQYFLEIPKAKAQRGRKAEQWEITADLAKEIQLFSARPAIRPLQQEADRLFIWPSECMGRPKNETFSTSQLGGLLRRYFRGSGLTTQRDKNLPATPLIFNARRARHTVGTQMAFDGAPAEFISRVLEHDSPGSAKAYIDAVFMQLQDAINKAEYSLGGIFAGLSEVYFSGHIVEEQTDRPIFVPDWTAGLLTVGCCNLDTHVYGECKKHPFFSCYGCSFFRALRGGAHAQALDYVAGLLQRWQESEGHPERSQMVVEFERLYQGISHVVRRVKVQAL
;
A
#
# COMPACT_ATOMS: atom_id res chain seq x y z
N MET A 1 14.26 -34.61 1.80
CA MET A 1 14.01 -33.16 1.66
C MET A 1 13.02 -32.81 0.56
N ALA A 2 13.27 -33.19 -0.69
CA ALA A 2 12.35 -32.97 -1.81
C ALA A 2 10.94 -33.53 -1.58
N HIS A 3 10.84 -34.72 -0.99
CA HIS A 3 9.57 -35.36 -0.62
C HIS A 3 8.75 -34.53 0.41
N TRP A 4 9.39 -34.01 1.44
CA TRP A 4 8.73 -33.11 2.43
C TRP A 4 8.29 -31.79 1.83
N TYR A 5 9.10 -31.21 0.92
CA TYR A 5 8.71 -30.01 0.20
C TYR A 5 7.46 -30.25 -0.66
N HIS A 6 7.40 -31.38 -1.35
CA HIS A 6 6.24 -31.77 -2.16
C HIS A 6 4.98 -31.94 -1.28
N ILE A 7 5.08 -32.63 -0.15
CA ILE A 7 3.97 -32.78 0.82
C ILE A 7 3.52 -31.44 1.35
N LEU A 8 4.44 -30.54 1.77
CA LEU A 8 4.11 -29.25 2.34
C LEU A 8 3.49 -28.28 1.32
N THR A 9 3.86 -28.39 0.05
CA THR A 9 3.25 -27.60 -1.02
C THR A 9 1.88 -28.10 -1.42
N HIS A 10 1.62 -29.40 -1.42
CA HIS A 10 0.32 -30.00 -1.74
C HIS A 10 -0.72 -29.78 -0.63
N VAL A 11 -0.31 -29.84 0.63
CA VAL A 11 -1.21 -29.70 1.80
C VAL A 11 -1.54 -28.24 2.15
N ARG A 12 -1.16 -27.26 1.31
CA ARG A 12 -1.35 -25.80 1.55
C ARG A 12 -0.72 -25.27 2.85
N LYS A 13 0.21 -25.99 3.46
CA LYS A 13 0.87 -25.63 4.71
C LYS A 13 2.25 -25.02 4.50
N LYS A 14 2.37 -24.11 3.52
CA LYS A 14 3.64 -23.47 3.13
C LYS A 14 4.40 -22.79 4.28
N ASN A 15 3.69 -22.38 5.33
CA ASN A 15 4.30 -21.75 6.50
C ASN A 15 5.18 -22.73 7.31
N TYR A 16 4.91 -24.04 7.23
CA TYR A 16 5.72 -25.04 7.95
C TYR A 16 7.16 -25.11 7.44
N LEU A 17 7.42 -24.76 6.19
CA LEU A 17 8.79 -24.69 5.68
C LEU A 17 9.64 -23.68 6.43
N ASN A 18 9.07 -22.53 6.80
CA ASN A 18 9.77 -21.51 7.59
C ASN A 18 10.03 -22.01 9.03
N TYR A 19 9.07 -22.69 9.66
CA TYR A 19 9.28 -23.29 10.98
C TYR A 19 10.35 -24.38 10.94
N LEU A 20 10.37 -25.23 9.91
CA LEU A 20 11.43 -26.23 9.73
C LEU A 20 12.80 -25.57 9.55
N ARG A 21 12.91 -24.51 8.78
CA ARG A 21 14.16 -23.74 8.64
C ARG A 21 14.67 -23.23 9.99
N ILE A 22 13.79 -22.60 10.77
CA ILE A 22 14.13 -22.07 12.10
C ILE A 22 14.58 -23.20 13.00
N MET A 23 13.82 -24.29 13.07
CA MET A 23 14.13 -25.45 13.87
C MET A 23 15.49 -26.07 13.51
N TYR A 24 15.76 -26.32 12.22
CA TYR A 24 17.03 -26.87 11.77
C TYR A 24 18.21 -25.94 12.07
N ARG A 25 18.05 -24.63 11.98
CA ARG A 25 19.09 -23.66 12.36
C ARG A 25 19.35 -23.66 13.85
N GLN A 26 18.32 -23.72 14.68
CA GLN A 26 18.46 -23.76 16.14
C GLN A 26 19.12 -25.07 16.58
N VAL A 27 18.69 -26.21 16.07
CA VAL A 27 19.31 -27.51 16.37
C VAL A 27 20.75 -27.57 15.88
N ALA A 28 21.04 -27.07 14.67
CA ALA A 28 22.41 -26.99 14.15
C ALA A 28 23.34 -26.13 15.01
N ALA A 29 22.80 -25.04 15.57
CA ALA A 29 23.56 -24.15 16.46
C ALA A 29 23.81 -24.80 17.85
N LEU A 30 22.82 -25.50 18.40
CA LEU A 30 22.92 -26.18 19.71
C LEU A 30 23.84 -27.39 19.67
N GLU A 31 23.69 -28.23 18.65
CA GLU A 31 24.43 -29.50 18.54
C GLU A 31 25.79 -29.36 17.83
N LYS A 32 26.13 -28.15 17.33
CA LYS A 32 27.35 -27.88 16.52
C LYS A 32 27.55 -28.91 15.41
N ASN A 33 26.46 -29.45 14.83
CA ASN A 33 26.47 -30.53 13.87
C ASN A 33 26.58 -30.00 12.42
N PRO A 34 27.71 -30.21 11.70
CA PRO A 34 27.89 -29.70 10.35
C PRO A 34 26.88 -30.24 9.32
N GLN A 35 26.36 -31.44 9.52
CA GLN A 35 25.37 -32.03 8.62
C GLN A 35 24.02 -31.35 8.77
N MET A 36 23.61 -30.99 9.98
CA MET A 36 22.40 -30.24 10.26
C MET A 36 22.47 -28.82 9.66
N LEU A 37 23.64 -28.21 9.75
CA LEU A 37 23.89 -26.90 9.13
C LEU A 37 23.78 -26.96 7.59
N ARG A 38 24.40 -27.97 6.95
CA ARG A 38 24.26 -28.19 5.49
C ARG A 38 22.80 -28.42 5.08
N ARG A 39 22.02 -29.19 5.87
CA ARG A 39 20.59 -29.40 5.62
C ARG A 39 19.77 -28.11 5.78
N SER A 40 20.13 -27.25 6.73
CA SER A 40 19.47 -25.94 6.85
C SER A 40 19.68 -25.08 5.62
N HIS A 41 20.91 -25.06 5.07
CA HIS A 41 21.20 -24.33 3.82
C HIS A 41 20.48 -24.92 2.61
N GLN A 42 20.33 -26.25 2.54
CA GLN A 42 19.53 -26.87 1.49
C GLN A 42 18.06 -26.44 1.54
N LEU A 43 17.50 -26.23 2.75
CA LEU A 43 16.13 -25.72 2.92
C LEU A 43 15.97 -24.26 2.44
N ASP A 44 17.03 -23.45 2.43
CA ASP A 44 17.01 -22.09 1.93
C ASP A 44 16.80 -22.02 0.41
N GLY A 45 17.27 -23.05 -0.32
CA GLY A 45 17.05 -23.18 -1.77
C GLY A 45 15.58 -23.41 -2.18
N TYR A 46 14.73 -23.86 -1.26
CA TYR A 46 13.32 -24.05 -1.56
C TYR A 46 12.55 -22.73 -1.33
N LYS A 47 12.21 -22.05 -2.42
CA LYS A 47 11.38 -20.83 -2.35
C LYS A 47 9.98 -21.19 -1.87
N SER A 48 9.59 -20.78 -0.65
CA SER A 48 8.17 -20.65 -0.34
C SER A 48 7.65 -19.52 -1.22
N LYS A 49 6.64 -19.75 -2.05
CA LYS A 49 5.88 -18.65 -2.65
C LYS A 49 5.25 -17.87 -1.49
N SER A 50 5.95 -16.90 -0.96
CA SER A 50 5.37 -15.84 -0.17
C SER A 50 4.41 -15.14 -1.13
N THR A 51 3.10 -15.28 -0.91
CA THR A 51 2.16 -14.30 -1.43
C THR A 51 2.53 -13.02 -0.70
N THR A 52 3.32 -12.17 -1.35
CA THR A 52 3.67 -10.88 -0.80
C THR A 52 2.37 -10.14 -0.51
N PRO A 53 2.21 -9.50 0.64
CA PRO A 53 1.04 -8.65 0.90
C PRO A 53 0.79 -7.66 -0.24
N LEU A 54 1.83 -7.26 -0.95
CA LEU A 54 1.84 -6.40 -2.11
C LEU A 54 0.95 -6.90 -3.25
N GLU A 55 1.04 -8.18 -3.65
CA GLU A 55 0.21 -8.73 -4.74
C GLU A 55 -1.29 -8.57 -4.49
N SER A 56 -1.74 -8.83 -3.25
CA SER A 56 -3.16 -8.68 -2.92
C SER A 56 -3.61 -7.22 -2.88
N MET A 57 -2.71 -6.26 -2.69
CA MET A 57 -2.99 -4.83 -2.71
C MET A 57 -2.97 -4.29 -4.13
N ILE A 58 -1.97 -4.62 -4.92
CA ILE A 58 -1.85 -4.20 -6.33
C ILE A 58 -3.06 -4.68 -7.14
N HIS A 59 -3.42 -5.96 -6.99
CA HIS A 59 -4.55 -6.54 -7.73
C HIS A 59 -5.91 -6.33 -7.08
N TRP A 60 -6.02 -5.50 -6.05
CA TRP A 60 -7.29 -5.23 -5.36
C TRP A 60 -8.07 -6.51 -5.03
N ASP A 61 -7.38 -7.53 -4.49
CA ASP A 61 -8.00 -8.82 -4.19
C ASP A 61 -9.27 -8.63 -3.34
N ILE A 62 -10.40 -9.15 -3.81
CA ILE A 62 -11.73 -8.97 -3.18
C ILE A 62 -11.79 -9.54 -1.76
N ARG A 63 -10.89 -10.42 -1.37
CA ARG A 63 -10.84 -11.06 -0.05
C ARG A 63 -9.76 -10.50 0.86
N LYS A 64 -8.68 -9.96 0.29
CA LYS A 64 -7.46 -9.58 1.05
C LYS A 64 -6.98 -8.16 0.76
N GLY A 65 -7.30 -7.60 -0.40
CA GLY A 65 -6.91 -6.25 -0.81
C GLY A 65 -7.72 -5.16 -0.12
N ALA A 66 -7.36 -3.90 -0.36
CA ALA A 66 -8.11 -2.74 0.11
C ALA A 66 -9.55 -2.72 -0.42
N PHE A 67 -10.40 -1.98 0.23
CA PHE A 67 -11.73 -1.66 -0.29
C PHE A 67 -11.62 -0.58 -1.38
N THR A 68 -12.45 -0.68 -2.41
CA THR A 68 -12.60 0.40 -3.40
C THR A 68 -13.35 1.59 -2.80
N THR A 69 -13.28 2.76 -3.43
CA THR A 69 -14.00 3.95 -2.99
C THR A 69 -15.51 3.67 -2.84
N GLU A 70 -16.11 3.00 -3.83
CA GLU A 70 -17.52 2.61 -3.77
C GLU A 70 -17.84 1.65 -2.61
N GLU A 71 -16.96 0.66 -2.36
CA GLU A 71 -17.08 -0.24 -1.20
C GLU A 71 -16.97 0.52 0.12
N ILE A 72 -16.03 1.49 0.23
CA ILE A 72 -15.86 2.34 1.41
C ILE A 72 -17.13 3.15 1.68
N GLU A 73 -17.69 3.80 0.66
CA GLU A 73 -18.91 4.59 0.79
C GLU A 73 -20.07 3.73 1.27
N LYS A 74 -20.31 2.56 0.66
CA LYS A 74 -21.35 1.62 1.07
C LYS A 74 -21.17 1.15 2.52
N ILE A 75 -19.93 0.79 2.91
CA ILE A 75 -19.61 0.38 4.28
C ILE A 75 -19.88 1.53 5.24
N MET A 76 -19.37 2.73 4.99
CA MET A 76 -19.51 3.87 5.89
C MET A 76 -20.97 4.32 6.01
N GLN A 77 -21.72 4.31 4.91
CA GLN A 77 -23.15 4.59 4.94
C GLN A 77 -23.91 3.57 5.78
N PHE A 78 -23.59 2.29 5.62
CA PHE A 78 -24.18 1.22 6.43
C PHE A 78 -23.84 1.42 7.91
N LEU A 79 -22.58 1.61 8.28
CA LEU A 79 -22.17 1.77 9.67
C LEU A 79 -22.78 2.98 10.36
N ARG A 80 -23.05 4.08 9.61
CA ARG A 80 -23.67 5.29 10.16
C ARG A 80 -25.20 5.18 10.29
N LYS A 81 -25.87 4.43 9.40
CA LYS A 81 -27.33 4.40 9.33
C LYS A 81 -27.97 3.15 9.92
N SER A 82 -27.19 2.09 10.20
CA SER A 82 -27.71 0.85 10.74
C SER A 82 -28.34 1.02 12.11
N LYS A 83 -29.47 0.36 12.31
CA LYS A 83 -30.09 0.17 13.63
C LYS A 83 -29.68 -1.19 14.15
N ASP A 84 -29.06 -1.20 15.31
CA ASP A 84 -28.57 -2.41 15.94
C ASP A 84 -29.72 -3.15 16.66
N LYS A 85 -29.84 -4.45 16.42
CA LYS A 85 -30.89 -5.28 17.04
C LYS A 85 -30.56 -5.66 18.48
N ASN A 86 -29.27 -5.75 18.80
CA ASN A 86 -28.77 -6.16 20.11
C ASN A 86 -27.38 -5.55 20.40
N GLU A 87 -26.83 -5.86 21.57
CA GLU A 87 -25.52 -5.38 22.02
C GLU A 87 -24.38 -5.89 21.13
N GLU A 88 -24.46 -7.14 20.63
CA GLU A 88 -23.46 -7.71 19.73
C GLU A 88 -23.39 -6.91 18.42
N GLU A 89 -24.51 -6.66 17.77
CA GLU A 89 -24.54 -5.87 16.52
C GLU A 89 -23.99 -4.45 16.75
N HIS A 90 -24.35 -3.80 17.88
CA HIS A 90 -23.84 -2.48 18.22
C HIS A 90 -22.31 -2.49 18.42
N ALA A 91 -21.78 -3.45 19.18
CA ALA A 91 -20.35 -3.61 19.37
C ALA A 91 -19.63 -3.85 18.05
N LEU A 92 -20.14 -4.76 17.20
CA LEU A 92 -19.55 -5.11 15.91
C LEU A 92 -19.57 -3.93 14.94
N ARG A 93 -20.61 -3.10 14.96
CA ARG A 93 -20.71 -1.88 14.18
C ARG A 93 -19.64 -0.88 14.57
N ILE A 94 -19.49 -0.61 15.88
CA ILE A 94 -18.45 0.31 16.38
C ILE A 94 -17.05 -0.23 16.06
N ILE A 95 -16.79 -1.51 16.29
CA ILE A 95 -15.50 -2.15 15.96
C ILE A 95 -15.18 -2.05 14.46
N ALA A 96 -16.16 -2.30 13.61
CA ALA A 96 -15.99 -2.17 12.16
C ALA A 96 -15.68 -0.71 11.77
N TRP A 97 -16.36 0.25 12.37
CA TRP A 97 -16.12 1.67 12.14
C TRP A 97 -14.71 2.08 12.59
N LEU A 98 -14.26 1.63 13.77
CA LEU A 98 -12.89 1.83 14.24
C LEU A 98 -11.86 1.19 13.30
N TYR A 99 -12.13 0.01 12.75
CA TYR A 99 -11.25 -0.60 11.75
C TYR A 99 -11.14 0.26 10.49
N MET A 100 -12.23 0.80 10.00
CA MET A 100 -12.23 1.67 8.81
C MET A 100 -11.56 3.02 9.09
N HIS A 101 -11.60 3.51 10.32
CA HIS A 101 -11.02 4.79 10.69
C HIS A 101 -9.52 4.69 11.04
N LEU A 102 -9.11 3.67 11.80
CA LEU A 102 -7.77 3.58 12.38
C LEU A 102 -6.91 2.44 11.84
N GLY A 103 -7.48 1.45 11.16
CA GLY A 103 -6.74 0.32 10.61
C GLY A 103 -6.00 -0.56 11.64
N LYS A 104 -6.42 -0.55 12.91
CA LYS A 104 -5.74 -1.27 14.00
C LYS A 104 -5.93 -2.79 13.90
N ARG A 105 -5.13 -3.54 14.65
CA ARG A 105 -5.20 -5.01 14.65
C ARG A 105 -6.34 -5.51 15.54
N PRO A 106 -6.93 -6.70 15.26
CA PRO A 106 -8.01 -7.25 16.08
C PRO A 106 -7.67 -7.36 17.57
N LEU A 107 -6.45 -7.78 17.90
CA LEU A 107 -6.00 -7.89 19.29
C LEU A 107 -6.04 -6.51 20.00
N GLN A 108 -5.69 -5.43 19.29
CA GLN A 108 -5.73 -4.09 19.86
C GLN A 108 -7.17 -3.68 20.20
N MET A 109 -8.11 -3.91 19.27
CA MET A 109 -9.54 -3.60 19.49
C MET A 109 -10.07 -4.31 20.74
N MET A 110 -9.76 -5.59 20.89
CA MET A 110 -10.20 -6.38 22.05
C MET A 110 -9.45 -6.06 23.35
N SER A 111 -8.36 -5.29 23.26
CA SER A 111 -7.55 -4.88 24.42
C SER A 111 -7.83 -3.46 24.90
N ILE A 112 -8.77 -2.74 24.28
CA ILE A 112 -9.15 -1.37 24.68
C ILE A 112 -9.88 -1.45 26.02
N ASN A 113 -9.45 -0.64 26.99
CA ASN A 113 -10.07 -0.62 28.32
C ASN A 113 -11.37 0.20 28.31
N SER A 114 -12.24 -0.08 29.26
CA SER A 114 -13.54 0.60 29.38
C SER A 114 -13.42 2.11 29.56
N THR A 115 -12.33 2.58 30.17
CA THR A 115 -12.05 4.00 30.43
C THR A 115 -11.18 4.70 29.38
N SER A 116 -10.92 4.03 28.25
CA SER A 116 -9.99 4.51 27.22
C SER A 116 -10.52 5.67 26.38
N LEU A 117 -11.83 5.93 26.36
CA LEU A 117 -12.40 7.10 25.68
C LEU A 117 -12.17 8.37 26.52
N LYS A 118 -11.46 9.32 25.95
CA LYS A 118 -11.17 10.63 26.57
C LYS A 118 -11.82 11.74 25.77
N THR A 119 -12.35 12.71 26.48
CA THR A 119 -12.87 13.96 25.88
C THR A 119 -11.99 15.11 26.34
N VAL A 120 -11.49 15.89 25.42
CA VAL A 120 -10.73 17.13 25.67
C VAL A 120 -11.51 18.28 25.09
N ILE A 121 -11.73 19.30 25.88
CA ILE A 121 -12.40 20.52 25.44
C ILE A 121 -11.32 21.57 25.20
N HIS A 122 -11.21 22.06 23.97
CA HIS A 122 -10.31 23.16 23.60
C HIS A 122 -11.11 24.21 22.83
N ASN A 123 -11.09 25.46 23.28
CA ASN A 123 -11.81 26.57 22.64
C ASN A 123 -13.29 26.24 22.36
N GLU A 124 -14.00 25.69 23.34
CA GLU A 124 -15.41 25.26 23.24
C GLU A 124 -15.69 24.11 22.25
N VAL A 125 -14.66 23.55 21.61
CA VAL A 125 -14.78 22.41 20.73
C VAL A 125 -14.36 21.14 21.47
N SER A 126 -15.24 20.13 21.46
CA SER A 126 -14.94 18.83 22.06
C SER A 126 -14.19 17.97 21.07
N GLN A 127 -12.99 17.53 21.46
CA GLN A 127 -12.18 16.56 20.76
C GLN A 127 -12.23 15.22 21.49
N TYR A 128 -12.29 14.14 20.76
CA TYR A 128 -12.43 12.78 21.32
C TYR A 128 -11.21 11.94 20.95
N PHE A 129 -10.62 11.32 21.96
CA PHE A 129 -9.45 10.46 21.81
C PHE A 129 -9.73 9.08 22.37
N LEU A 130 -9.29 8.06 21.67
CA LEU A 130 -9.35 6.68 22.13
C LEU A 130 -7.93 6.16 22.40
N GLU A 131 -7.68 5.75 23.64
CA GLU A 131 -6.42 5.13 24.04
C GLU A 131 -6.39 3.67 23.61
N ILE A 132 -5.49 3.33 22.68
CA ILE A 132 -5.38 1.98 22.11
C ILE A 132 -4.01 1.38 22.48
N PRO A 133 -3.98 0.18 23.13
CA PRO A 133 -2.74 -0.49 23.46
C PRO A 133 -1.95 -0.92 22.21
N LYS A 134 -0.62 -0.79 22.24
CA LYS A 134 0.25 -1.28 21.16
C LYS A 134 0.22 -2.79 21.04
N ALA A 135 0.18 -3.32 19.81
CA ALA A 135 0.03 -4.76 19.56
C ALA A 135 1.22 -5.61 20.01
N LYS A 136 2.46 -5.04 19.97
CA LYS A 136 3.72 -5.80 20.16
C LYS A 136 4.57 -5.37 21.35
N ALA A 137 4.07 -4.53 22.23
CA ALA A 137 4.84 -4.11 23.39
C ALA A 137 5.05 -5.28 24.36
N GLN A 138 6.30 -5.73 24.52
CA GLN A 138 6.68 -6.60 25.62
C GLN A 138 6.61 -5.80 26.92
N ARG A 139 5.98 -6.35 27.97
CA ARG A 139 5.87 -5.83 29.35
C ARG A 139 5.69 -4.30 29.46
N GLY A 140 4.48 -3.86 29.72
CA GLY A 140 4.13 -2.44 29.85
C GLY A 140 3.69 -1.80 28.52
N ARG A 141 2.62 -2.34 27.93
CA ARG A 141 2.02 -1.81 26.69
C ARG A 141 1.61 -0.37 26.93
N LYS A 142 2.42 0.58 26.43
CA LYS A 142 2.01 1.99 26.40
C LYS A 142 0.85 2.09 25.41
N ALA A 143 -0.29 2.60 25.87
CA ALA A 143 -1.38 2.98 25.00
C ALA A 143 -1.00 4.25 24.24
N GLU A 144 -1.50 4.40 23.03
CA GLU A 144 -1.43 5.62 22.24
C GLU A 144 -2.82 6.20 22.07
N GLN A 145 -2.91 7.53 22.13
CA GLN A 145 -4.15 8.26 21.92
C GLN A 145 -4.36 8.49 20.43
N TRP A 146 -5.55 8.15 19.97
CA TRP A 146 -5.98 8.33 18.58
C TRP A 146 -7.24 9.15 18.55
N GLU A 147 -7.21 10.24 17.80
CA GLU A 147 -8.39 11.06 17.59
C GLU A 147 -9.46 10.27 16.83
N ILE A 148 -10.70 10.39 17.27
CA ILE A 148 -11.87 9.79 16.63
C ILE A 148 -12.95 10.84 16.42
N THR A 149 -13.85 10.59 15.46
CA THR A 149 -14.95 11.52 15.17
C THR A 149 -15.96 11.57 16.32
N ALA A 150 -16.63 12.73 16.47
CA ALA A 150 -17.66 12.91 17.48
C ALA A 150 -18.79 11.87 17.36
N ASP A 151 -19.21 11.52 16.14
CA ASP A 151 -20.23 10.48 15.92
C ASP A 151 -19.80 9.13 16.47
N LEU A 152 -18.55 8.73 16.20
CA LEU A 152 -18.01 7.46 16.68
C LEU A 152 -17.85 7.45 18.20
N ALA A 153 -17.41 8.58 18.79
CA ALA A 153 -17.32 8.74 20.24
C ALA A 153 -18.70 8.62 20.90
N LYS A 154 -19.71 9.26 20.32
CA LYS A 154 -21.10 9.17 20.78
C LYS A 154 -21.62 7.73 20.75
N GLU A 155 -21.34 6.98 19.69
CA GLU A 155 -21.75 5.58 19.59
C GLU A 155 -21.06 4.71 20.65
N ILE A 156 -19.78 4.95 20.94
CA ILE A 156 -19.05 4.28 22.04
C ILE A 156 -19.70 4.60 23.40
N GLN A 157 -20.05 5.87 23.64
CA GLN A 157 -20.72 6.28 24.88
C GLN A 157 -22.10 5.64 25.02
N LEU A 158 -22.89 5.62 23.94
CA LEU A 158 -24.21 4.96 23.92
C LEU A 158 -24.09 3.46 24.18
N PHE A 159 -23.09 2.79 23.61
CA PHE A 159 -22.82 1.38 23.87
C PHE A 159 -22.49 1.14 25.32
N SER A 160 -21.57 1.93 25.89
CA SER A 160 -21.13 1.78 27.29
C SER A 160 -22.22 2.14 28.31
N ALA A 161 -23.19 2.97 27.93
CA ALA A 161 -24.32 3.35 28.78
C ALA A 161 -25.41 2.25 28.87
N ARG A 162 -25.36 1.23 28.00
CA ARG A 162 -26.38 0.15 27.99
C ARG A 162 -26.36 -0.63 29.34
N PRO A 163 -27.54 -0.90 29.94
CA PRO A 163 -27.62 -1.61 31.22
C PRO A 163 -26.96 -2.99 31.22
N ALA A 164 -27.01 -3.71 30.10
CA ALA A 164 -26.37 -5.02 29.97
C ALA A 164 -24.85 -4.96 29.80
N ILE A 165 -24.29 -3.83 29.36
CA ILE A 165 -22.86 -3.66 29.04
C ILE A 165 -22.08 -3.08 30.22
N ARG A 166 -22.61 -2.06 30.87
CA ARG A 166 -21.91 -1.34 31.92
C ARG A 166 -21.32 -2.22 33.03
N PRO A 167 -22.06 -3.21 33.60
CA PRO A 167 -21.51 -4.10 34.61
C PRO A 167 -20.36 -4.97 34.06
N LEU A 168 -20.51 -5.47 32.83
CA LEU A 168 -19.48 -6.33 32.21
C LEU A 168 -18.19 -5.53 31.95
N GLN A 169 -18.31 -4.28 31.51
CA GLN A 169 -17.16 -3.41 31.31
C GLN A 169 -16.43 -3.11 32.62
N GLN A 170 -17.16 -2.91 33.73
CA GLN A 170 -16.57 -2.66 35.05
C GLN A 170 -15.83 -3.90 35.58
N GLU A 171 -16.39 -5.08 35.37
CA GLU A 171 -15.80 -6.35 35.83
C GLU A 171 -14.56 -6.73 35.01
N ALA A 172 -14.63 -6.66 33.68
CA ALA A 172 -13.56 -7.11 32.80
C ALA A 172 -12.53 -6.04 32.44
N ASP A 173 -12.80 -4.76 32.72
CA ASP A 173 -12.04 -3.57 32.24
C ASP A 173 -11.77 -3.66 30.74
N ARG A 174 -12.83 -3.92 29.94
CA ARG A 174 -12.76 -3.97 28.48
C ARG A 174 -13.90 -3.16 27.87
N LEU A 175 -13.56 -2.35 26.86
CA LEU A 175 -14.55 -1.54 26.14
C LEU A 175 -15.52 -2.44 25.36
N PHE A 176 -14.98 -3.41 24.62
CA PHE A 176 -15.78 -4.30 23.77
C PHE A 176 -15.98 -5.65 24.45
N ILE A 177 -17.02 -5.70 25.28
CA ILE A 177 -17.53 -6.89 25.95
C ILE A 177 -19.07 -6.84 25.88
N TRP A 178 -19.71 -7.97 25.64
CA TRP A 178 -21.17 -8.07 25.59
C TRP A 178 -21.64 -9.49 25.97
N PRO A 179 -22.90 -9.64 26.42
CA PRO A 179 -23.46 -10.95 26.68
C PRO A 179 -23.46 -11.79 25.41
N SER A 180 -22.89 -12.98 25.45
CA SER A 180 -22.91 -13.91 24.34
C SER A 180 -23.60 -15.19 24.73
N GLU A 181 -24.67 -15.52 24.06
CA GLU A 181 -25.37 -16.82 24.25
C GLU A 181 -24.60 -17.96 23.55
N CYS A 182 -23.63 -17.61 22.70
CA CYS A 182 -22.84 -18.59 21.97
C CYS A 182 -21.68 -19.13 22.79
N MET A 183 -21.76 -20.39 23.14
CA MET A 183 -20.66 -21.25 23.54
C MET A 183 -20.13 -21.16 24.99
N GLY A 184 -20.97 -21.36 26.02
CA GLY A 184 -20.48 -21.81 27.33
C GLY A 184 -19.28 -21.09 27.94
N ARG A 185 -19.09 -19.82 27.64
CA ARG A 185 -17.94 -19.01 28.06
C ARG A 185 -18.16 -18.42 29.44
N PRO A 186 -17.09 -18.30 30.22
CA PRO A 186 -17.09 -17.41 31.36
C PRO A 186 -17.52 -16.02 30.93
N LYS A 187 -18.40 -15.36 31.70
CA LYS A 187 -18.95 -14.03 31.38
C LYS A 187 -17.89 -12.94 31.14
N ASN A 188 -16.66 -13.18 31.56
CA ASN A 188 -15.56 -12.20 31.61
C ASN A 188 -14.45 -12.43 30.59
N GLU A 189 -14.57 -13.39 29.68
CA GLU A 189 -13.56 -13.62 28.63
C GLU A 189 -13.80 -12.80 27.39
N THR A 190 -12.74 -12.13 26.92
CA THR A 190 -12.75 -11.42 25.65
C THR A 190 -12.73 -12.40 24.48
N PHE A 191 -13.35 -12.01 23.37
CA PHE A 191 -13.32 -12.80 22.13
C PHE A 191 -11.90 -12.95 21.59
N SER A 192 -11.56 -14.14 21.12
CA SER A 192 -10.33 -14.32 20.35
C SER A 192 -10.41 -13.56 19.00
N THR A 193 -9.27 -13.22 18.43
CA THR A 193 -9.21 -12.54 17.12
C THR A 193 -9.91 -13.31 16.00
N SER A 194 -9.89 -14.65 16.09
CA SER A 194 -10.56 -15.56 15.17
C SER A 194 -12.09 -15.47 15.28
N GLN A 195 -12.59 -15.43 16.50
CA GLN A 195 -14.04 -15.33 16.77
C GLN A 195 -14.57 -13.97 16.38
N LEU A 196 -13.88 -12.87 16.73
CA LEU A 196 -14.22 -11.54 16.28
C LEU A 196 -14.29 -11.48 14.75
N GLY A 197 -13.32 -12.08 14.04
CA GLY A 197 -13.35 -12.19 12.58
C GLY A 197 -14.55 -12.99 12.05
N GLY A 198 -15.00 -14.02 12.77
CA GLY A 198 -16.21 -14.79 12.47
C GLY A 198 -17.48 -13.98 12.64
N LEU A 199 -17.60 -13.26 13.76
CA LEU A 199 -18.73 -12.40 14.09
C LEU A 199 -18.87 -11.25 13.08
N LEU A 200 -17.79 -10.55 12.75
CA LEU A 200 -17.80 -9.49 11.76
C LEU A 200 -18.22 -10.01 10.36
N ARG A 201 -17.74 -11.16 9.94
CA ARG A 201 -18.20 -11.77 8.67
C ARG A 201 -19.67 -12.08 8.66
N ARG A 202 -20.21 -12.58 9.79
CA ARG A 202 -21.65 -12.84 9.95
C ARG A 202 -22.46 -11.54 9.89
N TYR A 203 -22.04 -10.52 10.63
CA TYR A 203 -22.66 -9.20 10.67
C TYR A 203 -22.76 -8.57 9.27
N PHE A 204 -21.65 -8.53 8.53
CA PHE A 204 -21.65 -7.99 7.17
C PHE A 204 -22.37 -8.86 6.14
N ARG A 205 -22.43 -10.16 6.33
CA ARG A 205 -23.28 -11.03 5.50
C ARG A 205 -24.76 -10.70 5.68
N GLY A 206 -25.18 -10.42 6.91
CA GLY A 206 -26.54 -10.00 7.24
C GLY A 206 -26.89 -8.60 6.75
N SER A 207 -25.91 -7.76 6.40
CA SER A 207 -26.14 -6.39 5.92
C SER A 207 -26.70 -6.31 4.49
N GLY A 208 -26.58 -7.37 3.68
CA GLY A 208 -26.95 -7.36 2.27
C GLY A 208 -26.01 -6.53 1.37
N LEU A 209 -24.90 -6.02 1.89
CA LEU A 209 -23.94 -5.24 1.09
C LEU A 209 -23.30 -6.10 0.01
N THR A 210 -23.26 -5.57 -1.21
CA THR A 210 -22.66 -6.21 -2.37
C THR A 210 -21.58 -5.33 -2.99
N THR A 211 -20.67 -5.98 -3.70
CA THR A 211 -19.63 -5.34 -4.51
C THR A 211 -19.69 -5.85 -5.94
N GLN A 212 -19.45 -4.96 -6.90
CA GLN A 212 -19.32 -5.29 -8.32
C GLN A 212 -18.11 -4.54 -8.86
N ARG A 213 -16.96 -5.19 -8.86
CA ARG A 213 -15.71 -4.58 -9.33
C ARG A 213 -15.52 -4.63 -10.84
N ASP A 214 -16.16 -5.57 -11.48
CA ASP A 214 -16.28 -5.68 -12.93
C ASP A 214 -17.74 -5.59 -13.32
N LYS A 215 -18.08 -4.62 -14.17
CA LYS A 215 -19.45 -4.38 -14.64
C LYS A 215 -20.02 -5.57 -15.44
N ASN A 216 -19.15 -6.40 -16.02
CA ASN A 216 -19.53 -7.58 -16.79
C ASN A 216 -19.80 -8.80 -15.90
N LEU A 217 -19.45 -8.75 -14.62
CA LEU A 217 -19.67 -9.85 -13.68
C LEU A 217 -20.82 -9.52 -12.72
N PRO A 218 -21.55 -10.54 -12.23
CA PRO A 218 -22.62 -10.32 -11.26
C PRO A 218 -22.06 -9.76 -9.94
N ALA A 219 -22.85 -8.93 -9.26
CA ALA A 219 -22.53 -8.44 -7.94
C ALA A 219 -22.39 -9.60 -6.95
N THR A 220 -21.37 -9.53 -6.10
CA THR A 220 -21.07 -10.53 -5.08
C THR A 220 -21.20 -9.94 -3.67
N PRO A 221 -21.49 -10.75 -2.64
CA PRO A 221 -21.53 -10.25 -1.26
C PRO A 221 -20.20 -9.60 -0.86
N LEU A 222 -20.26 -8.44 -0.23
CA LEU A 222 -19.09 -7.71 0.26
C LEU A 222 -18.45 -8.50 1.41
N ILE A 223 -17.17 -8.79 1.28
CA ILE A 223 -16.39 -9.50 2.30
C ILE A 223 -15.67 -8.48 3.18
N PHE A 224 -16.16 -8.29 4.41
CA PHE A 224 -15.50 -7.44 5.40
C PHE A 224 -14.56 -8.25 6.29
N ASN A 225 -13.35 -7.75 6.50
CA ASN A 225 -12.44 -8.23 7.53
C ASN A 225 -11.43 -7.13 7.93
N ALA A 226 -10.89 -7.24 9.14
CA ALA A 226 -9.96 -6.26 9.72
C ALA A 226 -8.71 -6.04 8.85
N ARG A 227 -8.23 -7.07 8.14
CA ARG A 227 -7.07 -6.96 7.25
C ARG A 227 -7.38 -6.05 6.06
N ARG A 228 -8.53 -6.23 5.42
CA ARG A 228 -8.97 -5.36 4.32
C ARG A 228 -9.13 -3.91 4.77
N ALA A 229 -9.79 -3.68 5.91
CA ALA A 229 -9.94 -2.35 6.48
C ALA A 229 -8.57 -1.70 6.75
N ARG A 230 -7.63 -2.44 7.31
CA ARG A 230 -6.26 -1.96 7.53
C ARG A 230 -5.51 -1.65 6.22
N HIS A 231 -5.65 -2.48 5.21
CA HIS A 231 -5.09 -2.20 3.88
C HIS A 231 -5.73 -0.95 3.27
N THR A 232 -7.02 -0.76 3.47
CA THR A 232 -7.74 0.45 3.01
C THR A 232 -7.17 1.71 3.67
N VAL A 233 -7.02 1.73 4.98
CA VAL A 233 -6.44 2.88 5.70
C VAL A 233 -5.02 3.18 5.20
N GLY A 234 -4.17 2.14 5.06
CA GLY A 234 -2.81 2.31 4.53
C GLY A 234 -2.78 2.83 3.09
N THR A 235 -3.67 2.34 2.24
CA THR A 235 -3.79 2.77 0.84
C THR A 235 -4.31 4.19 0.74
N GLN A 236 -5.32 4.58 1.55
CA GLN A 236 -5.82 5.96 1.58
C GLN A 236 -4.74 6.94 2.02
N MET A 237 -4.00 6.66 3.09
CA MET A 237 -2.87 7.50 3.50
C MET A 237 -1.83 7.65 2.39
N ALA A 238 -1.56 6.58 1.63
CA ALA A 238 -0.64 6.63 0.50
C ALA A 238 -1.19 7.47 -0.66
N PHE A 239 -2.50 7.40 -0.96
CA PHE A 239 -3.16 8.28 -1.92
C PHE A 239 -3.10 9.76 -1.50
N ASP A 240 -3.21 10.03 -0.20
CA ASP A 240 -3.09 11.37 0.38
C ASP A 240 -1.62 11.87 0.43
N GLY A 241 -0.68 11.09 -0.09
CA GLY A 241 0.74 11.46 -0.17
C GLY A 241 1.51 11.28 1.13
N ALA A 242 0.98 10.55 2.11
CA ALA A 242 1.66 10.33 3.38
C ALA A 242 2.97 9.52 3.17
N PRO A 243 4.09 9.93 3.80
CA PRO A 243 5.35 9.22 3.71
C PRO A 243 5.30 7.85 4.40
N ALA A 244 6.18 6.92 3.98
CA ALA A 244 6.20 5.54 4.48
C ALA A 244 6.38 5.46 6.01
N GLU A 245 7.15 6.37 6.60
CA GLU A 245 7.38 6.48 8.04
C GLU A 245 6.09 6.81 8.79
N PHE A 246 5.28 7.73 8.25
CA PHE A 246 4.00 8.10 8.84
C PHE A 246 3.01 6.92 8.76
N ILE A 247 2.85 6.30 7.59
CA ILE A 247 2.01 5.10 7.41
C ILE A 247 2.46 3.98 8.35
N SER A 248 3.78 3.75 8.45
CA SER A 248 4.37 2.75 9.33
C SER A 248 4.04 3.01 10.79
N ARG A 249 4.11 4.27 11.24
CA ARG A 249 3.76 4.69 12.61
C ARG A 249 2.27 4.46 12.91
N VAL A 250 1.38 4.94 12.03
CA VAL A 250 -0.08 4.81 12.22
C VAL A 250 -0.50 3.35 12.26
N LEU A 251 0.03 2.54 11.36
CA LEU A 251 -0.27 1.11 11.27
C LEU A 251 0.61 0.25 12.18
N GLU A 252 1.54 0.83 12.95
CA GLU A 252 2.46 0.10 13.83
C GLU A 252 3.19 -1.05 13.11
N HIS A 253 3.81 -0.74 11.97
CA HIS A 253 4.68 -1.66 11.27
C HIS A 253 6.06 -1.70 11.93
N ASP A 254 6.72 -2.87 11.89
CA ASP A 254 8.06 -3.02 12.45
C ASP A 254 9.13 -2.29 11.63
N SER A 255 8.84 -2.02 10.36
CA SER A 255 9.72 -1.31 9.44
C SER A 255 8.95 -0.48 8.42
N PRO A 256 9.52 0.66 7.97
CA PRO A 256 8.95 1.47 6.89
C PRO A 256 8.79 0.70 5.57
N GLY A 257 9.61 -0.35 5.34
CA GLY A 257 9.52 -1.21 4.16
C GLY A 257 8.15 -1.87 3.98
N SER A 258 7.46 -2.21 5.09
CA SER A 258 6.09 -2.73 5.02
C SER A 258 5.07 -1.66 4.62
N ALA A 259 5.34 -0.39 4.92
CA ALA A 259 4.49 0.73 4.54
C ALA A 259 4.74 1.17 3.10
N LYS A 260 5.99 1.04 2.60
CA LYS A 260 6.35 1.32 1.21
C LYS A 260 5.48 0.53 0.23
N ALA A 261 5.08 -0.69 0.58
CA ALA A 261 4.20 -1.51 -0.23
C ALA A 261 2.84 -0.85 -0.56
N TYR A 262 2.30 0.03 0.31
CA TYR A 262 1.09 0.79 0.02
C TYR A 262 1.36 1.89 -1.01
N ILE A 263 2.50 2.58 -0.88
CA ILE A 263 2.91 3.64 -1.81
C ILE A 263 3.16 3.04 -3.19
N ASP A 264 3.88 1.92 -3.27
CA ASP A 264 4.16 1.22 -4.52
C ASP A 264 2.85 0.74 -5.18
N ALA A 265 1.89 0.20 -4.39
CA ALA A 265 0.59 -0.24 -4.91
C ALA A 265 -0.24 0.92 -5.46
N VAL A 266 -0.26 2.08 -4.78
CA VAL A 266 -0.94 3.29 -5.25
C VAL A 266 -0.27 3.83 -6.51
N PHE A 267 1.05 3.87 -6.56
CA PHE A 267 1.80 4.33 -7.73
C PHE A 267 1.48 3.48 -8.97
N MET A 268 1.47 2.16 -8.83
CA MET A 268 1.11 1.25 -9.92
C MET A 268 -0.34 1.44 -10.40
N GLN A 269 -1.28 1.69 -9.48
CA GLN A 269 -2.68 1.96 -9.83
C GLN A 269 -2.87 3.28 -10.57
N LEU A 270 -2.16 4.33 -10.11
CA LEU A 270 -2.15 5.62 -10.80
C LEU A 270 -1.55 5.48 -12.20
N GLN A 271 -0.49 4.71 -12.34
CA GLN A 271 0.12 4.42 -13.63
C GLN A 271 -0.87 3.74 -14.59
N ASP A 272 -1.59 2.71 -14.12
CA ASP A 272 -2.61 2.03 -14.91
C ASP A 272 -3.78 2.96 -15.30
N ALA A 273 -4.20 3.84 -14.38
CA ALA A 273 -5.24 4.81 -14.66
C ALA A 273 -4.79 5.86 -15.68
N ILE A 274 -3.55 6.34 -15.56
CA ILE A 274 -2.93 7.27 -16.51
C ILE A 274 -2.82 6.61 -17.87
N ASN A 275 -2.30 5.39 -17.96
CA ASN A 275 -2.15 4.65 -19.22
C ASN A 275 -3.52 4.42 -19.92
N LYS A 276 -4.58 4.10 -19.15
CA LYS A 276 -5.94 3.98 -19.69
C LYS A 276 -6.50 5.32 -20.17
N ALA A 277 -6.26 6.40 -19.41
CA ALA A 277 -6.64 7.74 -19.81
C ALA A 277 -5.88 8.19 -21.05
N GLU A 278 -4.57 7.95 -21.14
CA GLU A 278 -3.75 8.22 -22.33
C GLU A 278 -4.27 7.47 -23.55
N TYR A 279 -4.63 6.20 -23.42
CA TYR A 279 -5.22 5.41 -24.50
C TYR A 279 -6.59 5.97 -24.95
N SER A 280 -7.44 6.34 -23.99
CA SER A 280 -8.77 6.91 -24.28
C SER A 280 -8.71 8.33 -24.85
N LEU A 281 -7.69 9.10 -24.44
CA LEU A 281 -7.47 10.48 -24.85
C LEU A 281 -6.42 10.59 -25.97
N GLY A 282 -5.77 9.48 -26.34
CA GLY A 282 -4.69 9.44 -27.33
C GLY A 282 -5.06 10.05 -28.68
N GLY A 283 -6.32 9.95 -29.10
CA GLY A 283 -6.84 10.63 -30.27
C GLY A 283 -6.93 12.16 -30.12
N ILE A 284 -7.13 12.65 -28.89
CA ILE A 284 -7.18 14.09 -28.57
C ILE A 284 -5.77 14.63 -28.33
N PHE A 285 -4.90 13.84 -27.68
CA PHE A 285 -3.52 14.24 -27.36
C PHE A 285 -2.52 13.98 -28.47
N ALA A 286 -2.85 13.22 -29.51
CA ALA A 286 -2.00 13.13 -30.72
C ALA A 286 -1.77 14.49 -31.42
N GLY A 287 -2.66 15.47 -31.13
CA GLY A 287 -2.47 16.85 -31.51
C GLY A 287 -1.65 17.71 -30.53
N LEU A 288 -1.43 17.24 -29.31
CA LEU A 288 -0.70 17.90 -28.23
C LEU A 288 0.67 17.22 -28.04
N SER A 289 1.51 17.26 -29.08
CA SER A 289 2.85 16.64 -29.11
C SER A 289 3.86 17.20 -28.07
N GLU A 290 3.42 18.06 -27.16
CA GLU A 290 4.25 18.68 -26.12
C GLU A 290 4.44 17.80 -24.85
N VAL A 291 3.74 16.66 -24.75
CA VAL A 291 3.69 15.84 -23.51
C VAL A 291 5.01 15.09 -23.25
N TYR A 292 5.81 14.81 -24.28
CA TYR A 292 7.04 14.03 -24.14
C TYR A 292 8.30 14.85 -23.88
N PHE A 293 8.23 16.17 -24.10
CA PHE A 293 9.32 17.10 -23.83
C PHE A 293 8.80 18.32 -23.09
N SER A 294 9.09 18.40 -21.80
CA SER A 294 8.61 19.47 -20.91
C SER A 294 9.63 20.61 -20.74
N GLY A 295 10.83 20.48 -21.31
CA GLY A 295 11.92 21.46 -21.22
C GLY A 295 11.83 22.58 -22.24
N HIS A 296 12.92 23.35 -22.37
CA HIS A 296 13.08 24.39 -23.37
C HIS A 296 14.31 24.15 -24.24
N ILE A 297 14.27 24.60 -25.49
CA ILE A 297 15.43 24.58 -26.37
C ILE A 297 16.18 25.91 -26.22
N VAL A 298 17.49 25.86 -26.00
CA VAL A 298 18.37 27.02 -25.78
C VAL A 298 19.56 26.97 -26.72
N GLU A 299 20.15 28.15 -26.98
CA GLU A 299 21.33 28.28 -27.85
C GLU A 299 22.63 28.02 -27.09
N GLU A 300 22.68 28.46 -25.85
CA GLU A 300 23.90 28.45 -25.04
C GLU A 300 23.82 27.49 -23.86
N GLN A 301 24.95 26.87 -23.52
CA GLN A 301 25.11 25.98 -22.39
C GLN A 301 25.26 26.78 -21.11
N THR A 302 24.57 26.35 -20.04
CA THR A 302 24.74 26.86 -18.68
C THR A 302 25.52 25.87 -17.80
N ASP A 303 25.76 26.22 -16.53
CA ASP A 303 26.70 25.58 -15.61
C ASP A 303 26.51 24.10 -15.26
N ARG A 304 25.44 23.45 -15.70
CA ARG A 304 25.15 22.04 -15.36
C ARG A 304 24.86 21.21 -16.60
N PRO A 305 25.91 20.82 -17.34
CA PRO A 305 25.74 20.05 -18.55
C PRO A 305 25.18 18.66 -18.31
N ILE A 306 24.32 18.22 -19.21
CA ILE A 306 23.78 16.86 -19.27
C ILE A 306 24.39 16.17 -20.48
N PHE A 307 24.90 14.96 -20.25
CA PHE A 307 25.63 14.19 -21.24
C PHE A 307 24.90 12.90 -21.60
N VAL A 308 25.08 12.47 -22.85
CA VAL A 308 24.78 11.12 -23.32
C VAL A 308 26.09 10.37 -23.58
N PRO A 309 26.19 9.09 -23.23
CA PRO A 309 27.36 8.29 -23.57
C PRO A 309 27.42 8.00 -25.08
N ASP A 310 28.58 8.13 -25.66
CA ASP A 310 28.90 7.70 -27.03
C ASP A 310 30.15 6.81 -26.98
N TRP A 311 30.08 5.67 -27.64
CA TRP A 311 31.17 4.68 -27.60
C TRP A 311 32.46 5.12 -28.29
N THR A 312 32.36 6.09 -29.18
CA THR A 312 33.51 6.60 -29.96
C THR A 312 34.01 7.95 -29.45
N ALA A 313 33.13 8.82 -29.04
CA ALA A 313 33.43 10.18 -28.62
C ALA A 313 33.41 10.41 -27.08
N GLY A 314 33.05 9.40 -26.31
CA GLY A 314 32.96 9.49 -24.86
C GLY A 314 31.63 10.10 -24.38
N LEU A 315 31.64 11.30 -23.81
CA LEU A 315 30.44 11.96 -23.29
C LEU A 315 30.10 13.15 -24.19
N LEU A 316 28.92 13.12 -24.78
CA LEU A 316 28.41 14.19 -25.67
C LEU A 316 27.35 15.01 -24.95
N THR A 317 27.44 16.34 -25.03
CA THR A 317 26.47 17.24 -24.38
C THR A 317 25.15 17.26 -25.13
N VAL A 318 24.04 17.07 -24.45
CA VAL A 318 22.68 17.19 -25.00
C VAL A 318 21.95 18.44 -24.49
N GLY A 319 22.39 19.01 -23.39
CA GLY A 319 21.75 20.18 -22.79
C GLY A 319 22.28 20.48 -21.40
N CYS A 320 21.52 21.23 -20.63
CA CYS A 320 21.88 21.61 -19.27
C CYS A 320 20.66 21.60 -18.35
N CYS A 321 20.89 21.56 -17.03
CA CYS A 321 19.87 21.57 -15.99
C CYS A 321 19.74 22.98 -15.38
N ASN A 322 18.54 23.53 -15.38
CA ASN A 322 18.22 24.84 -14.79
C ASN A 322 17.48 24.68 -13.43
N LEU A 323 17.72 23.59 -12.72
CA LEU A 323 17.14 23.38 -11.39
C LEU A 323 17.84 24.29 -10.38
N ASP A 324 17.09 25.15 -9.69
CA ASP A 324 17.61 25.87 -8.54
C ASP A 324 17.69 24.94 -7.32
N THR A 325 18.91 24.54 -6.97
CA THR A 325 19.15 23.62 -5.84
C THR A 325 18.94 24.28 -4.48
N HIS A 326 18.98 25.61 -4.40
CA HIS A 326 18.68 26.32 -3.14
C HIS A 326 17.18 26.29 -2.82
N VAL A 327 16.33 26.26 -3.85
CA VAL A 327 14.87 26.25 -3.70
C VAL A 327 14.33 24.81 -3.65
N TYR A 328 14.80 23.93 -4.52
CA TYR A 328 14.25 22.59 -4.74
C TYR A 328 15.12 21.45 -4.20
N GLY A 329 16.30 21.75 -3.67
CA GLY A 329 17.28 20.75 -3.26
C GLY A 329 17.96 20.06 -4.46
N GLU A 330 18.76 19.03 -4.18
CA GLU A 330 19.48 18.28 -5.21
C GLU A 330 18.54 17.40 -6.05
N CYS A 331 18.86 17.31 -7.36
CA CYS A 331 18.13 16.42 -8.27
C CYS A 331 18.37 14.96 -7.91
N LYS A 332 17.30 14.23 -7.58
CA LYS A 332 17.33 12.77 -7.27
C LYS A 332 17.04 11.90 -8.50
N LYS A 333 16.84 12.49 -9.66
CA LYS A 333 16.54 11.76 -10.91
C LYS A 333 17.84 11.37 -11.60
N HIS A 334 17.80 10.26 -12.35
CA HIS A 334 18.95 9.85 -13.14
C HIS A 334 19.21 10.85 -14.28
N PRO A 335 20.40 11.48 -14.36
CA PRO A 335 20.75 12.40 -15.46
C PRO A 335 20.55 11.72 -16.81
N PHE A 336 20.23 12.52 -17.85
CA PHE A 336 19.90 12.13 -19.19
C PHE A 336 18.58 11.34 -19.29
N PHE A 337 18.43 10.18 -18.65
CA PHE A 337 17.22 9.32 -18.77
C PHE A 337 15.93 10.01 -18.33
N SER A 338 15.97 10.86 -17.33
CA SER A 338 14.79 11.59 -16.86
C SER A 338 14.73 13.03 -17.30
N CYS A 339 15.74 13.52 -18.03
CA CYS A 339 15.85 14.94 -18.34
C CYS A 339 14.87 15.39 -19.41
N TYR A 340 14.67 14.64 -20.49
CA TYR A 340 13.78 15.04 -21.57
C TYR A 340 12.32 15.23 -21.13
N GLY A 341 11.86 14.52 -20.13
CA GLY A 341 10.56 14.72 -19.48
C GLY A 341 10.56 15.73 -18.32
N CYS A 342 11.63 16.52 -18.15
CA CYS A 342 11.78 17.42 -17.01
C CYS A 342 11.66 18.89 -17.43
N SER A 343 10.82 19.68 -16.73
CA SER A 343 10.63 21.11 -17.01
C SER A 343 11.88 21.97 -16.78
N PHE A 344 12.84 21.50 -15.97
CA PHE A 344 14.11 22.18 -15.73
C PHE A 344 15.18 21.88 -16.79
N PHE A 345 14.91 20.96 -17.72
CA PHE A 345 15.86 20.62 -18.77
C PHE A 345 15.88 21.70 -19.85
N ARG A 346 17.07 22.12 -20.23
CA ARG A 346 17.39 23.06 -21.32
C ARG A 346 18.14 22.29 -22.40
N ALA A 347 17.42 21.85 -23.42
CA ALA A 347 17.99 21.13 -24.54
C ALA A 347 18.83 22.10 -25.41
N LEU A 348 20.09 21.79 -25.66
CA LEU A 348 20.95 22.61 -26.46
C LEU A 348 20.59 22.45 -27.95
N ARG A 349 20.41 23.56 -28.72
CA ARG A 349 20.09 23.46 -30.14
C ARG A 349 21.13 22.67 -30.93
N GLY A 350 22.42 22.91 -30.64
CA GLY A 350 23.55 22.17 -31.20
C GLY A 350 23.91 20.87 -30.45
N GLY A 351 23.08 20.43 -29.53
CA GLY A 351 23.35 19.25 -28.72
C GLY A 351 23.28 17.93 -29.48
N ALA A 352 23.92 16.90 -28.94
CA ALA A 352 24.04 15.59 -29.56
C ALA A 352 22.72 14.75 -29.43
N HIS A 353 21.59 15.34 -29.83
CA HIS A 353 20.27 14.71 -29.67
C HIS A 353 20.06 13.52 -30.61
N ALA A 354 20.69 13.53 -31.79
CA ALA A 354 20.62 12.41 -32.73
C ALA A 354 21.34 11.18 -32.14
N GLN A 355 22.53 11.37 -31.59
CA GLN A 355 23.28 10.29 -30.89
C GLN A 355 22.55 9.79 -29.66
N ALA A 356 21.88 10.69 -28.90
CA ALA A 356 21.02 10.33 -27.80
C ALA A 356 19.85 9.46 -28.24
N LEU A 357 19.24 9.76 -29.38
CA LEU A 357 18.15 9.00 -29.96
C LEU A 357 18.61 7.59 -30.35
N ASP A 358 19.75 7.49 -31.05
CA ASP A 358 20.33 6.21 -31.46
C ASP A 358 20.72 5.34 -30.25
N TYR A 359 21.29 5.96 -29.23
CA TYR A 359 21.63 5.26 -27.98
C TYR A 359 20.41 4.66 -27.30
N VAL A 360 19.33 5.43 -27.16
CA VAL A 360 18.08 4.97 -26.54
C VAL A 360 17.36 3.94 -27.41
N ALA A 361 17.38 4.09 -28.73
CA ALA A 361 16.85 3.09 -29.64
C ALA A 361 17.54 1.73 -29.47
N GLY A 362 18.87 1.73 -29.34
CA GLY A 362 19.65 0.52 -29.09
C GLY A 362 19.39 -0.10 -27.72
N LEU A 363 19.09 0.71 -26.68
CA LEU A 363 18.67 0.20 -25.38
C LEU A 363 17.28 -0.44 -25.49
N LEU A 364 16.33 0.25 -26.11
CA LEU A 364 14.95 -0.22 -26.28
C LEU A 364 14.92 -1.56 -27.02
N GLN A 365 15.66 -1.69 -28.14
CA GLN A 365 15.77 -2.94 -28.88
C GLN A 365 16.30 -4.07 -28.03
N ARG A 366 17.40 -3.86 -27.28
CA ARG A 366 17.98 -4.90 -26.40
C ARG A 366 17.00 -5.37 -25.31
N TRP A 367 16.21 -4.46 -24.74
CA TRP A 367 15.22 -4.82 -23.74
C TRP A 367 14.03 -5.57 -24.36
N GLN A 368 13.58 -5.19 -25.55
CA GLN A 368 12.53 -5.90 -26.27
C GLN A 368 12.94 -7.32 -26.67
N GLU A 369 14.21 -7.53 -27.03
CA GLU A 369 14.75 -8.84 -27.39
C GLU A 369 15.01 -9.74 -26.17
N SER A 370 15.31 -9.18 -25.00
CA SER A 370 15.66 -9.92 -23.79
C SER A 370 14.46 -10.41 -22.98
N GLU A 371 13.29 -9.83 -23.16
CA GLU A 371 12.09 -10.16 -22.39
C GLU A 371 11.08 -10.97 -23.21
N GLY A 372 10.74 -12.18 -22.73
CA GLY A 372 9.76 -13.06 -23.38
C GLY A 372 8.33 -12.50 -23.48
N HIS A 373 8.06 -11.33 -22.87
CA HIS A 373 6.81 -10.57 -22.97
C HIS A 373 7.09 -9.05 -22.92
N PRO A 374 7.61 -8.47 -24.00
CA PRO A 374 8.06 -7.06 -24.05
C PRO A 374 6.94 -6.04 -23.77
N GLU A 375 5.69 -6.37 -24.07
CA GLU A 375 4.55 -5.45 -23.96
C GLU A 375 4.20 -5.01 -22.51
N ARG A 376 4.84 -5.59 -21.50
CA ARG A 376 4.54 -5.36 -20.08
C ARG A 376 5.71 -4.88 -19.24
N SER A 377 6.88 -4.72 -19.82
CA SER A 377 8.06 -4.26 -19.09
C SER A 377 7.98 -2.75 -18.86
N GLN A 378 8.05 -2.34 -17.59
CA GLN A 378 8.11 -0.92 -17.23
C GLN A 378 9.33 -0.22 -17.85
N MET A 379 10.46 -0.95 -18.00
CA MET A 379 11.67 -0.41 -18.61
C MET A 379 11.47 -0.10 -20.09
N VAL A 380 10.76 -0.94 -20.82
CA VAL A 380 10.41 -0.68 -22.24
C VAL A 380 9.56 0.58 -22.34
N VAL A 381 8.53 0.73 -21.52
CA VAL A 381 7.66 1.91 -21.50
C VAL A 381 8.45 3.19 -21.18
N GLU A 382 9.36 3.14 -20.22
CA GLU A 382 10.20 4.31 -19.86
C GLU A 382 11.17 4.67 -21.00
N PHE A 383 11.78 3.69 -21.66
CA PHE A 383 12.64 3.95 -22.81
C PHE A 383 11.85 4.44 -24.04
N GLU A 384 10.63 3.96 -24.25
CA GLU A 384 9.74 4.49 -25.29
C GLU A 384 9.39 5.96 -25.06
N ARG A 385 9.05 6.33 -23.82
CA ARG A 385 8.80 7.73 -23.44
C ARG A 385 10.02 8.61 -23.68
N LEU A 386 11.18 8.15 -23.26
CA LEU A 386 12.45 8.85 -23.46
C LEU A 386 12.73 9.02 -24.96
N TYR A 387 12.56 7.95 -25.75
CA TYR A 387 12.72 7.99 -27.21
C TYR A 387 11.80 9.02 -27.86
N GLN A 388 10.54 9.08 -27.47
CA GLN A 388 9.59 10.09 -27.98
C GLN A 388 10.00 11.51 -27.58
N GLY A 389 10.43 11.72 -26.35
CA GLY A 389 10.93 13.03 -25.87
C GLY A 389 12.15 13.52 -26.68
N ILE A 390 13.12 12.63 -26.91
CA ILE A 390 14.31 12.95 -27.73
C ILE A 390 13.92 13.20 -29.18
N SER A 391 13.06 12.35 -29.76
CA SER A 391 12.56 12.50 -31.15
C SER A 391 11.89 13.85 -31.36
N HIS A 392 11.13 14.33 -30.37
CA HIS A 392 10.50 15.66 -30.43
C HIS A 392 11.52 16.77 -30.48
N VAL A 393 12.57 16.72 -29.64
CA VAL A 393 13.65 17.71 -29.66
C VAL A 393 14.39 17.69 -31.00
N VAL A 394 14.74 16.52 -31.52
CA VAL A 394 15.43 16.35 -32.82
C VAL A 394 14.62 16.98 -33.95
N ARG A 395 13.29 16.77 -33.99
CA ARG A 395 12.42 17.39 -35.01
C ARG A 395 12.38 18.91 -34.87
N ARG A 396 12.21 19.46 -33.68
CA ARG A 396 12.15 20.91 -33.42
C ARG A 396 13.45 21.61 -33.78
N VAL A 397 14.59 21.01 -33.45
CA VAL A 397 15.90 21.57 -33.79
C VAL A 397 16.12 21.58 -35.30
N LYS A 398 15.70 20.53 -36.03
CA LYS A 398 15.82 20.47 -37.50
C LYS A 398 14.90 21.46 -38.24
N VAL A 399 13.66 21.63 -37.76
CA VAL A 399 12.67 22.53 -38.41
C VAL A 399 13.03 24.00 -38.25
N GLN A 400 13.74 24.41 -37.22
CA GLN A 400 14.16 25.77 -36.97
C GLN A 400 15.54 26.11 -37.61
N ALA A 401 16.18 25.14 -38.26
CA ALA A 401 17.42 25.28 -38.97
C ALA A 401 17.21 25.48 -40.52
N LEU A 402 15.96 25.44 -40.98
CA LEU A 402 15.50 25.78 -42.32
C LEU A 402 14.83 27.15 -42.31
#